data_1c4ef550676f7b05b31d117ef60888d4
#
_entry.id   1c4ef550676f7b05b31d117ef60888d4
#
_cell.length_a   1.000
_cell.length_b   1.000
_cell.length_c   1.000
_cell.angle_alpha   90.00
_cell.angle_beta   90.00
_cell.angle_gamma   90.00
#
_symmetry.space_group_name_H-M   'P 1'
#
loop_
_entity.id
_entity.type
_entity.pdbx_description
1 polymer ?
#
loop_
_entity_poly.entity_id
_entity_poly.type
_entity_poly.pdbx_seq_one_letter_code
_entity_poly.pdbx_strand_id
1 'polypeptide(L)'
;MITLYGQPDCYPCKQATAYLDRHQVPYDYIDLTARPELVAKLKSRGLEQTPILQTPTRATAGLRLDALKEAVAEYRAADTATVAAPAVDGPTRT
;
A
#
# COMPACT_ATOMS: atom_id res chain seq x y z
N MET A 1 -8.28 -1.23 1.77
CA MET A 1 -7.45 -0.06 2.08
C MET A 1 -5.99 -0.47 2.14
N ILE A 2 -5.12 0.35 1.59
CA ILE A 2 -3.70 0.04 1.55
C ILE A 2 -3.01 0.68 2.74
N THR A 3 -2.17 -0.08 3.42
CA THR A 3 -1.37 0.43 4.53
C THR A 3 0.09 0.24 4.20
N LEU A 4 0.89 1.27 4.38
CA LEU A 4 2.31 1.21 4.18
C LEU A 4 3.02 1.44 5.50
N TYR A 5 3.79 0.46 5.94
CA TYR A 5 4.57 0.60 7.17
C TYR A 5 6.00 0.99 6.79
N GLY A 6 6.49 2.04 7.42
CA GLY A 6 7.82 2.53 7.12
C GLY A 6 8.53 3.04 8.33
N GLN A 7 9.65 3.72 8.09
CA GLN A 7 10.44 4.30 9.17
C GLN A 7 11.18 5.50 8.63
N PRO A 8 11.70 6.40 9.51
CA PRO A 8 12.47 7.54 9.06
C PRO A 8 13.74 7.10 8.35
N ASP A 9 14.21 7.93 7.45
CA ASP A 9 15.47 7.70 6.73
C ASP A 9 15.47 6.39 5.95
N CYS A 10 14.30 6.02 5.46
CA CYS A 10 14.15 4.80 4.67
C CYS A 10 13.93 5.20 3.22
N TYR A 11 14.96 5.08 2.39
CA TYR A 11 14.83 5.44 0.99
C TYR A 11 13.83 4.55 0.26
N PRO A 12 13.84 3.24 0.43
CA PRO A 12 12.82 2.41 -0.21
C PRO A 12 11.40 2.78 0.21
N CYS A 13 11.22 3.22 1.46
CA CYS A 13 9.90 3.65 1.91
C CYS A 13 9.46 4.89 1.14
N LYS A 14 10.39 5.81 0.92
CA LYS A 14 10.09 7.02 0.14
C LYS A 14 9.72 6.66 -1.29
N GLN A 15 10.41 5.70 -1.87
CA GLN A 15 10.10 5.27 -3.23
C GLN A 15 8.72 4.65 -3.31
N ALA A 16 8.34 3.86 -2.31
CA ALA A 16 7.02 3.24 -2.30
C ALA A 16 5.93 4.29 -2.19
N THR A 17 6.09 5.26 -1.29
CA THR A 17 5.08 6.31 -1.16
C THR A 17 5.00 7.15 -2.43
N ALA A 18 6.14 7.46 -3.04
CA ALA A 18 6.15 8.23 -4.27
C ALA A 18 5.42 7.50 -5.39
N TYR A 19 5.59 6.19 -5.44
CA TYR A 19 4.89 5.38 -6.45
C TYR A 19 3.38 5.46 -6.27
N LEU A 20 2.92 5.27 -5.03
CA LEU A 20 1.49 5.32 -4.76
C LEU A 20 0.93 6.71 -4.98
N ASP A 21 1.69 7.73 -4.59
CA ASP A 21 1.26 9.12 -4.82
C ASP A 21 1.13 9.42 -6.30
N ARG A 22 2.10 8.96 -7.08
CA ARG A 22 2.09 9.21 -8.52
C ARG A 22 0.88 8.57 -9.18
N HIS A 23 0.46 7.44 -8.67
CA HIS A 23 -0.69 6.73 -9.20
C HIS A 23 -1.99 7.13 -8.52
N GLN A 24 -1.92 8.12 -7.62
CA GLN A 24 -3.10 8.68 -6.96
C GLN A 24 -3.87 7.62 -6.17
N VAL A 25 -3.12 6.73 -5.52
CA VAL A 25 -3.69 5.68 -4.69
C VAL A 25 -3.57 6.10 -3.25
N PRO A 26 -4.68 6.22 -2.53
CA PRO A 26 -4.62 6.58 -1.11
C PRO A 26 -4.10 5.42 -0.27
N TYR A 27 -3.41 5.75 0.80
CA TYR A 27 -2.88 4.74 1.70
C TYR A 27 -2.70 5.36 3.08
N ASP A 28 -2.64 4.51 4.09
CA ASP A 28 -2.28 4.93 5.43
C ASP A 28 -0.79 4.66 5.61
N TYR A 29 -0.07 5.63 6.14
CA TYR A 29 1.35 5.46 6.41
C TYR A 29 1.55 5.36 7.92
N ILE A 30 2.20 4.28 8.35
CA ILE A 30 2.45 4.05 9.77
C ILE A 30 3.96 3.97 9.99
N ASP A 31 4.45 4.83 10.90
CA ASP A 31 5.85 4.86 11.27
C ASP A 31 6.08 3.81 12.35
N LEU A 32 6.83 2.77 12.02
CA LEU A 32 7.04 1.66 12.93
C LEU A 32 7.94 2.01 14.11
N THR A 33 8.74 3.08 14.01
CA THR A 33 9.60 3.45 15.13
C THR A 33 8.77 3.89 16.34
N ALA A 34 7.54 4.32 16.10
CA ALA A 34 6.65 4.71 17.19
C ALA A 34 5.72 3.59 17.62
N ARG A 35 5.83 2.42 16.99
CA ARG A 35 4.90 1.32 17.22
C ARG A 35 5.63 0.00 17.37
N PRO A 36 6.39 -0.19 18.46
CA PRO A 36 7.15 -1.44 18.63
C PRO A 36 6.28 -2.69 18.69
N GLU A 37 5.03 -2.54 19.15
CA GLU A 37 4.13 -3.69 19.19
C GLU A 37 3.80 -4.18 17.79
N LEU A 38 3.74 -3.26 16.83
CA LEU A 38 3.48 -3.64 15.44
C LEU A 38 4.71 -4.30 14.83
N VAL A 39 5.90 -3.83 15.17
CA VAL A 39 7.13 -4.44 14.69
C VAL A 39 7.17 -5.91 15.07
N ALA A 40 6.89 -6.21 16.33
CA ALA A 40 6.88 -7.59 16.80
C ALA A 40 5.84 -8.43 16.06
N LYS A 41 4.66 -7.86 15.87
CA LYS A 41 3.58 -8.56 15.20
C LYS A 41 3.92 -8.86 13.74
N LEU A 42 4.47 -7.87 13.05
CA LEU A 42 4.85 -8.06 11.65
C LEU A 42 6.00 -9.04 11.52
N LYS A 43 6.95 -8.98 12.44
CA LYS A 43 8.08 -9.88 12.43
C LYS A 43 7.60 -11.33 12.60
N SER A 44 6.61 -11.56 13.45
CA SER A 44 6.08 -12.90 13.63
C SER A 44 5.41 -13.43 12.37
N ARG A 45 5.09 -12.56 11.43
CA ARG A 45 4.52 -12.93 10.14
C ARG A 45 5.58 -12.97 9.04
N GLY A 46 6.85 -12.85 9.39
CA GLY A 46 7.92 -12.86 8.41
C GLY A 46 8.13 -11.54 7.69
N LEU A 47 7.52 -10.47 8.17
CA LEU A 47 7.59 -9.17 7.51
C LEU A 47 8.56 -8.28 8.29
N GLU A 48 9.82 -8.30 7.89
CA GLU A 48 10.87 -7.63 8.66
C GLU A 48 11.55 -6.49 7.93
N GLN A 49 11.30 -6.31 6.65
CA GLN A 49 11.95 -5.25 5.90
C GLN A 49 10.95 -4.18 5.50
N THR A 50 11.24 -2.93 5.83
CA THR A 50 10.41 -1.82 5.37
C THR A 50 10.81 -1.46 3.95
N PRO A 51 9.89 -0.93 3.16
CA PRO A 51 8.50 -0.71 3.51
C PRO A 51 7.72 -2.02 3.52
N ILE A 52 6.73 -2.11 4.39
CA ILE A 52 5.82 -3.25 4.38
C ILE A 52 4.52 -2.76 3.78
N LEU A 53 4.12 -3.38 2.69
CA LEU A 53 2.92 -2.99 1.97
C LEU A 53 1.82 -3.98 2.26
N GLN A 54 0.71 -3.50 2.81
CA GLN A 54 -0.41 -4.37 3.13
C GLN A 54 -1.63 -3.92 2.37
N THR A 55 -2.22 -4.86 1.64
CA THR A 55 -3.48 -4.65 0.94
C THR A 55 -4.51 -5.60 1.53
N PRO A 56 -5.78 -5.50 1.10
CA PRO A 56 -6.77 -6.45 1.60
C PRO A 56 -6.45 -7.91 1.34
N THR A 57 -5.66 -8.21 0.32
CA THR A 57 -5.41 -9.59 -0.08
C THR A 57 -4.02 -10.09 0.25
N ARG A 58 -3.06 -9.21 0.54
CA ARG A 58 -1.69 -9.67 0.80
C ARG A 58 -0.87 -8.63 1.56
N ALA A 59 0.27 -9.08 2.04
CA ALA A 59 1.26 -8.20 2.66
C ALA A 59 2.63 -8.63 2.17
N THR A 60 3.47 -7.65 1.81
CA THR A 60 4.82 -7.92 1.33
C THR A 60 5.80 -7.04 2.06
N ALA A 61 7.02 -7.56 2.27
CA ALA A 61 8.08 -6.83 2.92
C ALA A 61 9.13 -6.42 1.89
N GLY A 62 9.74 -5.25 2.12
CA GLY A 62 10.74 -4.72 1.22
C GLY A 62 10.13 -4.03 0.03
N LEU A 63 10.97 -3.29 -0.70
CA LEU A 63 10.51 -2.57 -1.88
C LEU A 63 10.34 -3.55 -3.03
N ARG A 64 9.11 -3.74 -3.45
CA ARG A 64 8.79 -4.66 -4.53
C ARG A 64 7.89 -3.96 -5.53
N LEU A 65 8.45 -3.68 -6.67
CA LEU A 65 7.69 -2.97 -7.71
C LEU A 65 6.49 -3.76 -8.18
N ASP A 66 6.63 -5.07 -8.30
CA ASP A 66 5.52 -5.92 -8.71
C ASP A 66 4.39 -5.87 -7.69
N ALA A 67 4.73 -5.82 -6.39
CA ALA A 67 3.69 -5.72 -5.35
C ALA A 67 3.00 -4.36 -5.40
N LEU A 68 3.76 -3.30 -5.67
CA LEU A 68 3.17 -1.98 -5.79
C LEU A 68 2.23 -1.90 -6.99
N LYS A 69 2.64 -2.47 -8.11
CA LYS A 69 1.78 -2.51 -9.28
C LYS A 69 0.49 -3.26 -9.01
N GLU A 70 0.59 -4.38 -8.31
CA GLU A 70 -0.60 -5.15 -7.97
C GLU A 70 -1.50 -4.41 -7.00
N ALA A 71 -0.90 -3.68 -6.06
CA ALA A 71 -1.69 -2.91 -5.12
C ALA A 71 -2.48 -1.81 -5.84
N VAL A 72 -1.85 -1.14 -6.80
CA VAL A 72 -2.52 -0.13 -7.60
C VAL A 72 -3.66 -0.75 -8.40
N ALA A 73 -3.38 -1.88 -9.03
CA ALA A 73 -4.40 -2.57 -9.83
C ALA A 73 -5.56 -3.02 -8.97
N GLU A 74 -5.26 -3.55 -7.79
CA GLU A 74 -6.29 -4.01 -6.87
C GLU A 74 -7.15 -2.84 -6.40
N TYR A 75 -6.51 -1.73 -6.08
CA TYR A 75 -7.24 -0.55 -5.66
C TYR A 75 -8.16 -0.05 -6.75
N ARG A 76 -7.65 0.01 -7.98
CA ARG A 76 -8.46 0.49 -9.10
C ARG A 76 -9.59 -0.46 -9.43
N ALA A 77 -9.36 -1.75 -9.33
CA ALA A 77 -10.41 -2.72 -9.56
C ALA A 77 -11.51 -2.60 -8.52
N ALA A 78 -11.14 -2.42 -7.26
CA ALA A 78 -12.11 -2.26 -6.19
C ALA A 78 -12.89 -0.96 -6.36
N ASP A 79 -12.18 0.11 -6.72
CA ASP A 79 -12.83 1.39 -6.95
C ASP A 79 -13.78 1.32 -8.13
N THR A 80 -13.35 0.67 -9.20
CA THR A 80 -14.19 0.49 -10.37
C THR A 80 -15.43 -0.32 -10.04
N ALA A 81 -15.26 -1.37 -9.25
CA ALA A 81 -16.40 -2.19 -8.87
C ALA A 81 -17.40 -1.38 -8.06
N THR A 82 -16.89 -0.53 -7.18
CA THR A 82 -17.76 0.32 -6.39
C THR A 82 -18.47 1.34 -7.26
N VAL A 83 -17.74 1.94 -8.18
CA VAL A 83 -18.28 2.96 -9.04
C VAL A 83 -19.20 2.36 -10.09
N ALA A 84 -18.92 1.15 -10.48
CA ALA A 84 -19.71 0.49 -11.50
C ALA A 84 -21.17 0.43 -11.12
N ALA A 85 -21.44 0.41 -9.85
CA ALA A 85 -22.82 0.42 -9.43
C ALA A 85 -23.58 1.59 -10.05
N PRO A 86 -23.06 2.78 -10.02
CA PRO A 86 -23.72 3.88 -10.68
C PRO A 86 -23.28 4.01 -12.08
N ALA A 87 -22.45 3.50 -12.45
CA ALA A 87 -21.98 3.71 -13.68
C ALA A 87 -21.49 4.92 -14.06
N VAL A 88 -21.19 5.23 -13.98
CA VAL A 88 -20.69 6.03 -14.29
C VAL A 88 -19.91 6.34 -14.78
N ASP A 89 -19.80 6.62 -14.79
CA ASP A 89 -19.01 7.08 -15.15
C ASP A 89 -18.11 6.79 -15.39
N GLY A 90 -18.16 6.32 -15.33
CA GLY A 90 -17.36 5.96 -15.32
C GLY A 90 -16.42 6.25 -15.90
N PRO A 91 -16.33 6.33 -16.35
CA PRO A 91 -15.23 6.39 -16.96
C PRO A 91 -14.62 7.51 -16.82
N THR A 92 -15.01 7.92 -16.58
CA THR A 92 -14.56 8.82 -16.49
C THR A 92 -13.66 8.88 -15.77
N ARG A 93 -13.43 8.54 -15.33
CA ARG A 93 -12.59 8.60 -14.69
C ARG A 93 -11.60 8.42 -15.12
N THR A 94 -11.20 8.60 -15.44
CA THR A 94 -10.35 8.45 -15.75
C THR A 94 -9.90 8.45 -15.69
#